data_38da2163dd8601fdcbf073333b31d055
#
_entry.id   38da2163dd8601fdcbf073333b31d055
#
_cell.length_a   1.000
_cell.length_b   1.000
_cell.length_c   1.000
_cell.angle_alpha   90.00
_cell.angle_beta   90.00
_cell.angle_gamma   90.00
#
_symmetry.space_group_name_H-M   'P 1'
#
loop_
_entity.id
_entity.type
_entity.pdbx_description
1 polymer ?
#
loop_
_entity_poly.entity_id
_entity_poly.type
_entity_poly.pdbx_seq_one_letter_code
_entity_poly.pdbx_strand_id
1 'polypeptide(L)'
;RIEDESKFHRPRSLGFPTFAAGDAKARRRVMSTEEELSEALADAARFGEFDECRSYLDQGALADAYDGLLYAAANGHEEIVNLLLEYGADVNKTNDQGSTAMHWACLNGQATIVQLLMDKGANASICNQAGRTPLDEAMHNDKEECVKVIMETEGEQDIELEEMDEEGAEDVTTEDEDEEERMDGDD
;
A
#
# COMPACT_ATOMS: atom_id res chain seq x y z
N ARG A 1 -1.85 -45.90 -10.88
CA ARG A 1 -0.43 -45.47 -10.85
C ARG A 1 -0.46 -43.99 -10.52
N ILE A 2 -0.05 -43.75 -9.32
CA ILE A 2 0.10 -42.44 -8.68
C ILE A 2 1.52 -41.99 -9.02
N GLU A 3 1.70 -40.89 -9.69
CA GLU A 3 2.99 -40.20 -9.86
C GLU A 3 2.80 -38.76 -9.38
N ASP A 4 3.27 -38.53 -8.22
CA ASP A 4 4.49 -37.82 -7.73
C ASP A 4 4.36 -36.29 -7.77
N GLU A 5 3.72 -35.74 -6.72
CA GLU A 5 3.77 -34.33 -6.32
C GLU A 5 5.01 -34.04 -5.51
N SER A 6 6.18 -33.93 -6.12
CA SER A 6 7.37 -33.49 -5.42
C SER A 6 8.29 -32.66 -6.32
N LYS A 7 7.94 -31.41 -6.62
CA LYS A 7 8.91 -30.42 -7.12
C LYS A 7 8.53 -28.99 -6.76
N PHE A 8 8.22 -28.72 -5.52
CA PHE A 8 8.44 -27.37 -5.00
C PHE A 8 9.78 -27.33 -4.28
N HIS A 9 10.80 -26.93 -4.99
CA HIS A 9 12.09 -26.62 -4.41
C HIS A 9 11.93 -25.36 -3.55
N ARG A 10 11.83 -25.56 -2.22
CA ARG A 10 12.09 -24.51 -1.25
C ARG A 10 13.59 -24.18 -1.31
N PRO A 11 14.01 -22.92 -1.41
CA PRO A 11 15.40 -22.58 -1.18
C PRO A 11 15.76 -23.00 0.24
N ARG A 12 16.92 -23.62 0.38
CA ARG A 12 17.48 -24.05 1.66
C ARG A 12 17.69 -22.81 2.53
N SER A 13 16.82 -22.61 3.51
CA SER A 13 17.08 -21.72 4.63
C SER A 13 18.34 -22.17 5.33
N LEU A 14 19.34 -21.32 5.35
CA LEU A 14 20.44 -21.39 6.30
C LEU A 14 19.82 -21.47 7.69
N GLY A 15 20.16 -22.53 8.43
CA GLY A 15 19.50 -22.98 9.64
C GLY A 15 19.44 -21.93 10.74
N PHE A 16 18.27 -21.35 10.90
CA PHE A 16 17.90 -20.63 12.09
C PHE A 16 17.06 -21.54 12.98
N PRO A 17 17.24 -21.51 14.30
CA PRO A 17 16.47 -22.32 15.22
C PRO A 17 14.99 -21.94 15.12
N THR A 18 14.15 -22.89 14.72
CA THR A 18 12.68 -22.77 14.81
C THR A 18 12.30 -22.70 16.28
N PHE A 19 12.11 -21.49 16.79
CA PHE A 19 11.55 -21.29 18.12
C PHE A 19 10.03 -21.43 18.07
N ALA A 20 9.50 -22.32 18.93
CA ALA A 20 8.07 -22.48 19.13
C ALA A 20 7.44 -21.18 19.66
N ALA A 21 6.18 -20.91 19.28
CA ALA A 21 5.39 -19.77 19.72
C ALA A 21 5.20 -19.77 21.25
N GLY A 22 6.16 -19.26 22.00
CA GLY A 22 6.11 -19.27 23.46
C GLY A 22 7.23 -18.50 24.15
N ASP A 23 8.27 -18.12 23.46
CA ASP A 23 9.47 -17.51 24.04
C ASP A 23 9.73 -16.09 23.54
N ALA A 24 8.72 -15.20 23.62
CA ALA A 24 8.92 -13.76 23.35
C ALA A 24 9.99 -13.14 24.26
N LYS A 25 10.20 -13.72 25.43
CA LYS A 25 11.23 -13.30 26.41
C LYS A 25 12.64 -13.73 26.06
N ALA A 26 12.81 -14.80 25.28
CA ALA A 26 14.11 -15.28 24.80
C ALA A 26 14.60 -14.50 23.56
N ARG A 27 13.66 -13.99 22.72
CA ARG A 27 13.97 -13.18 21.53
C ARG A 27 14.53 -11.79 21.86
N ARG A 28 14.28 -11.24 23.05
CA ARG A 28 14.83 -9.94 23.51
C ARG A 28 16.34 -9.93 23.75
N ARG A 29 17.02 -11.03 23.53
CA ARG A 29 18.45 -11.13 23.82
C ARG A 29 19.25 -11.08 22.52
N VAL A 30 19.76 -9.88 22.22
CA VAL A 30 20.82 -9.63 21.23
C VAL A 30 20.35 -9.65 19.77
N MET A 31 19.42 -8.78 19.41
CA MET A 31 19.34 -8.30 18.03
C MET A 31 20.24 -7.06 17.96
N SER A 32 21.37 -7.16 17.27
CA SER A 32 22.42 -6.14 17.27
C SER A 32 22.47 -5.36 15.96
N THR A 33 21.76 -5.83 14.93
CA THR A 33 21.79 -5.22 13.61
C THR A 33 20.40 -4.76 13.19
N GLU A 34 20.35 -3.68 12.44
CA GLU A 34 19.13 -3.14 11.84
C GLU A 34 18.39 -4.18 10.96
N GLU A 35 19.16 -5.06 10.31
CA GLU A 35 18.69 -6.15 9.49
C GLU A 35 17.95 -7.22 10.31
N GLU A 36 18.54 -7.68 11.43
CA GLU A 36 17.90 -8.66 12.34
C GLU A 36 16.61 -8.10 12.98
N LEU A 37 16.60 -6.80 13.34
CA LEU A 37 15.42 -6.12 13.88
C LEU A 37 14.30 -6.02 12.82
N SER A 38 14.67 -5.75 11.56
CA SER A 38 13.72 -5.61 10.47
C SER A 38 13.12 -6.96 10.05
N GLU A 39 13.89 -8.05 10.10
CA GLU A 39 13.38 -9.41 9.88
C GLU A 39 12.39 -9.80 11.00
N ALA A 40 12.74 -9.53 12.25
CA ALA A 40 11.88 -9.79 13.39
C ALA A 40 10.59 -8.93 13.36
N LEU A 41 10.69 -7.69 12.87
CA LEU A 41 9.53 -6.83 12.64
C LEU A 41 8.55 -7.45 11.63
N ALA A 42 9.06 -8.00 10.52
CA ALA A 42 8.22 -8.63 9.51
C ALA A 42 7.50 -9.88 10.06
N ASP A 43 8.21 -10.68 10.86
CA ASP A 43 7.60 -11.83 11.55
C ASP A 43 6.53 -11.39 12.56
N ALA A 44 6.81 -10.39 13.40
CA ALA A 44 5.85 -9.84 14.36
C ALA A 44 4.61 -9.25 13.64
N ALA A 45 4.82 -8.55 12.52
CA ALA A 45 3.74 -8.02 11.69
C ALA A 45 2.86 -9.13 11.09
N ARG A 46 3.46 -10.25 10.73
CA ARG A 46 2.74 -11.44 10.23
C ARG A 46 1.85 -12.08 11.28
N PHE A 47 2.31 -12.14 12.53
CA PHE A 47 1.59 -12.79 13.63
C PHE A 47 0.66 -11.85 14.40
N GLY A 48 0.65 -10.56 14.11
CA GLY A 48 -0.21 -9.59 14.76
C GLY A 48 0.30 -9.13 16.13
N GLU A 49 1.60 -9.21 16.36
CA GLU A 49 2.25 -8.87 17.64
C GLU A 49 2.56 -7.36 17.70
N PHE A 50 1.53 -6.53 17.94
CA PHE A 50 1.61 -5.07 17.89
C PHE A 50 2.71 -4.48 18.79
N ASP A 51 2.79 -4.92 20.06
CA ASP A 51 3.77 -4.41 21.03
C ASP A 51 5.22 -4.74 20.61
N GLU A 52 5.43 -5.89 19.98
CA GLU A 52 6.73 -6.27 19.45
C GLU A 52 7.08 -5.45 18.20
N CYS A 53 6.14 -5.26 17.27
CA CYS A 53 6.33 -4.41 16.10
C CYS A 53 6.77 -3.01 16.53
N ARG A 54 6.06 -2.40 17.48
CA ARG A 54 6.41 -1.09 18.01
C ARG A 54 7.79 -1.07 18.65
N SER A 55 8.11 -2.07 19.45
CA SER A 55 9.41 -2.19 20.11
C SER A 55 10.57 -2.30 19.11
N TYR A 56 10.40 -3.05 18.01
CA TYR A 56 11.43 -3.17 16.98
C TYR A 56 11.60 -1.87 16.17
N LEU A 57 10.51 -1.20 15.84
CA LEU A 57 10.54 0.11 15.17
C LEU A 57 11.23 1.18 16.03
N ASP A 58 10.94 1.22 17.32
CA ASP A 58 11.60 2.14 18.29
C ASP A 58 13.10 1.83 18.44
N GLN A 59 13.55 0.61 18.18
CA GLN A 59 14.96 0.20 18.18
C GLN A 59 15.66 0.46 16.85
N GLY A 60 14.95 0.93 15.82
CA GLY A 60 15.50 1.29 14.52
C GLY A 60 15.32 0.23 13.44
N ALA A 61 14.36 -0.68 13.59
CA ALA A 61 13.97 -1.54 12.48
C ALA A 61 13.42 -0.74 11.31
N LEU A 62 13.74 -1.14 10.09
CA LEU A 62 13.21 -0.52 8.88
C LEU A 62 11.77 -1.00 8.62
N ALA A 63 10.82 -0.07 8.67
CA ALA A 63 9.40 -0.36 8.43
C ALA A 63 9.15 -0.95 7.03
N ASP A 64 10.02 -0.63 6.10
CA ASP A 64 9.95 -1.04 4.69
C ASP A 64 10.68 -2.35 4.38
N ALA A 65 11.37 -2.94 5.34
CA ALA A 65 12.10 -4.17 5.10
C ALA A 65 11.17 -5.40 5.12
N TYR A 66 11.57 -6.46 4.42
CA TYR A 66 11.02 -7.83 4.51
C TYR A 66 9.50 -7.99 4.39
N ASP A 67 8.83 -7.12 3.61
CA ASP A 67 7.39 -7.22 3.32
C ASP A 67 6.45 -7.21 4.55
N GLY A 68 6.88 -6.61 5.68
CA GLY A 68 6.10 -6.54 6.90
C GLY A 68 4.70 -5.94 6.70
N LEU A 69 4.59 -4.88 5.89
CA LEU A 69 3.32 -4.25 5.53
C LEU A 69 2.40 -5.20 4.75
N LEU A 70 2.96 -6.00 3.81
CA LEU A 70 2.20 -6.97 3.03
C LEU A 70 1.64 -8.07 3.93
N TYR A 71 2.44 -8.59 4.86
CA TYR A 71 2.00 -9.63 5.80
C TYR A 71 0.93 -9.12 6.76
N ALA A 72 1.09 -7.92 7.31
CA ALA A 72 0.08 -7.31 8.17
C ALA A 72 -1.24 -7.11 7.41
N ALA A 73 -1.17 -6.61 6.17
CA ALA A 73 -2.34 -6.39 5.32
C ALA A 73 -3.03 -7.70 4.93
N ALA A 74 -2.27 -8.74 4.58
CA ALA A 74 -2.80 -10.04 4.22
C ALA A 74 -3.58 -10.72 5.38
N ASN A 75 -3.10 -10.53 6.61
CA ASN A 75 -3.66 -11.17 7.80
C ASN A 75 -4.71 -10.33 8.56
N GLY A 76 -4.97 -9.10 8.12
CA GLY A 76 -6.01 -8.28 8.70
C GLY A 76 -5.57 -7.49 9.95
N HIS A 77 -4.27 -7.25 10.14
CA HIS A 77 -3.73 -6.54 11.30
C HIS A 77 -3.71 -5.02 11.09
N GLU A 78 -4.88 -4.39 11.17
CA GLU A 78 -5.10 -2.97 10.90
C GLU A 78 -4.21 -2.04 11.72
N GLU A 79 -4.08 -2.30 13.04
CA GLU A 79 -3.26 -1.50 13.94
C GLU A 79 -1.77 -1.52 13.53
N ILE A 80 -1.28 -2.68 13.06
CA ILE A 80 0.11 -2.83 12.60
C ILE A 80 0.31 -2.17 11.24
N VAL A 81 -0.67 -2.25 10.33
CA VAL A 81 -0.64 -1.54 9.04
C VAL A 81 -0.50 -0.03 9.29
N ASN A 82 -1.34 0.54 10.18
CA ASN A 82 -1.24 1.94 10.56
C ASN A 82 0.14 2.27 11.15
N LEU A 83 0.61 1.46 12.10
CA LEU A 83 1.90 1.65 12.74
C LEU A 83 3.06 1.68 11.72
N LEU A 84 3.11 0.73 10.80
CA LEU A 84 4.17 0.65 9.78
C LEU A 84 4.14 1.87 8.85
N LEU A 85 2.94 2.33 8.44
CA LEU A 85 2.78 3.52 7.61
C LEU A 85 3.18 4.80 8.36
N GLU A 86 2.91 4.92 9.67
CA GLU A 86 3.37 6.02 10.51
C GLU A 86 4.89 6.08 10.63
N TYR A 87 5.57 4.93 10.62
CA TYR A 87 7.04 4.83 10.63
C TYR A 87 7.65 4.92 9.22
N GLY A 88 6.85 5.28 8.21
CA GLY A 88 7.32 5.63 6.87
C GLY A 88 7.45 4.45 5.91
N ALA A 89 6.72 3.36 6.14
CA ALA A 89 6.60 2.31 5.13
C ALA A 89 5.95 2.84 3.86
N ASP A 90 6.47 2.46 2.70
CA ASP A 90 5.88 2.83 1.41
C ASP A 90 4.62 1.99 1.16
N VAL A 91 3.47 2.66 1.12
CA VAL A 91 2.16 2.04 0.87
C VAL A 91 2.09 1.32 -0.48
N ASN A 92 2.88 1.78 -1.47
CA ASN A 92 2.92 1.25 -2.83
C ASN A 92 4.11 0.31 -3.08
N LYS A 93 4.86 -0.05 -2.04
CA LYS A 93 5.96 -1.00 -2.17
C LYS A 93 5.48 -2.33 -2.72
N THR A 94 6.24 -2.84 -3.69
CA THR A 94 5.99 -4.14 -4.30
C THR A 94 6.98 -5.19 -3.82
N ASN A 95 6.52 -6.42 -3.64
CA ASN A 95 7.38 -7.57 -3.41
C ASN A 95 8.01 -8.09 -4.72
N ASP A 96 8.74 -9.19 -4.64
CA ASP A 96 9.38 -9.87 -5.80
C ASP A 96 8.36 -10.30 -6.88
N GLN A 97 7.08 -10.41 -6.55
CA GLN A 97 6.00 -10.76 -7.48
C GLN A 97 5.31 -9.52 -8.07
N GLY A 98 5.78 -8.32 -7.74
CA GLY A 98 5.15 -7.06 -8.13
C GLY A 98 3.84 -6.77 -7.38
N SER A 99 3.53 -7.52 -6.33
CA SER A 99 2.31 -7.35 -5.55
C SER A 99 2.52 -6.34 -4.42
N THR A 100 1.58 -5.42 -4.23
CA THR A 100 1.53 -4.46 -3.12
C THR A 100 0.75 -5.03 -1.93
N ALA A 101 0.78 -4.33 -0.80
CA ALA A 101 -0.06 -4.65 0.37
C ALA A 101 -1.55 -4.71 0.01
N MET A 102 -2.01 -3.84 -0.90
CA MET A 102 -3.40 -3.84 -1.37
C MET A 102 -3.75 -5.12 -2.15
N HIS A 103 -2.87 -5.66 -2.99
CA HIS A 103 -3.11 -6.94 -3.68
C HIS A 103 -3.37 -8.07 -2.67
N TRP A 104 -2.54 -8.13 -1.61
CA TRP A 104 -2.68 -9.15 -0.57
C TRP A 104 -3.91 -8.96 0.30
N ALA A 105 -4.28 -7.73 0.61
CA ALA A 105 -5.53 -7.40 1.30
C ALA A 105 -6.76 -7.82 0.47
N CYS A 106 -6.76 -7.52 -0.83
CA CYS A 106 -7.81 -7.92 -1.77
C CYS A 106 -7.93 -9.44 -1.93
N LEU A 107 -6.78 -10.12 -2.08
CA LEU A 107 -6.73 -11.59 -2.19
C LEU A 107 -7.41 -12.27 -0.99
N ASN A 108 -7.18 -11.75 0.21
CA ASN A 108 -7.68 -12.32 1.46
C ASN A 108 -9.04 -11.72 1.92
N GLY A 109 -9.56 -10.70 1.23
CA GLY A 109 -10.85 -10.09 1.54
C GLY A 109 -10.85 -9.14 2.73
N GLN A 110 -9.71 -8.47 3.00
CA GLN A 110 -9.55 -7.53 4.10
C GLN A 110 -10.03 -6.12 3.72
N ALA A 111 -11.34 -5.93 3.57
CA ALA A 111 -11.96 -4.71 3.06
C ALA A 111 -11.60 -3.46 3.92
N THR A 112 -11.53 -3.59 5.25
CA THR A 112 -11.13 -2.49 6.14
C THR A 112 -9.71 -2.02 5.88
N ILE A 113 -8.80 -2.96 5.58
CA ILE A 113 -7.41 -2.63 5.23
C ILE A 113 -7.32 -2.04 3.84
N VAL A 114 -8.12 -2.52 2.89
CA VAL A 114 -8.20 -1.91 1.54
C VAL A 114 -8.59 -0.44 1.66
N GLN A 115 -9.66 -0.12 2.43
CA GLN A 115 -10.06 1.26 2.69
C GLN A 115 -8.93 2.07 3.34
N LEU A 116 -8.31 1.54 4.39
CA LEU A 116 -7.19 2.20 5.07
C LEU A 116 -6.03 2.50 4.13
N LEU A 117 -5.64 1.54 3.27
CA LEU A 117 -4.56 1.73 2.29
C LEU A 117 -4.92 2.78 1.25
N MET A 118 -6.18 2.82 0.76
CA MET A 118 -6.67 3.85 -0.15
C MET A 118 -6.60 5.24 0.50
N ASP A 119 -7.05 5.40 1.74
CA ASP A 119 -6.98 6.65 2.51
C ASP A 119 -5.53 7.13 2.72
N LYS A 120 -4.57 6.22 2.68
CA LYS A 120 -3.12 6.51 2.77
C LYS A 120 -2.45 6.68 1.39
N GLY A 121 -3.21 6.74 0.31
CA GLY A 121 -2.72 6.99 -1.04
C GLY A 121 -2.17 5.75 -1.75
N ALA A 122 -2.68 4.57 -1.44
CA ALA A 122 -2.35 3.37 -2.20
C ALA A 122 -2.90 3.46 -3.62
N ASN A 123 -2.08 3.07 -4.59
CA ASN A 123 -2.44 3.08 -6.00
C ASN A 123 -3.05 1.73 -6.41
N ALA A 124 -4.36 1.72 -6.67
CA ALA A 124 -5.09 0.53 -7.09
C ALA A 124 -4.84 0.11 -8.56
N SER A 125 -4.11 0.94 -9.34
CA SER A 125 -3.79 0.64 -10.74
C SER A 125 -2.47 -0.11 -10.93
N ILE A 126 -1.72 -0.40 -9.87
CA ILE A 126 -0.46 -1.17 -9.95
C ILE A 126 -0.80 -2.61 -10.34
N CYS A 127 -0.12 -3.12 -11.37
CA CYS A 127 -0.26 -4.52 -11.79
C CYS A 127 0.88 -5.37 -11.23
N ASN A 128 0.55 -6.56 -10.73
CA ASN A 128 1.55 -7.56 -10.36
C ASN A 128 2.15 -8.26 -11.60
N GLN A 129 3.10 -9.18 -11.43
CA GLN A 129 3.71 -9.91 -12.55
C GLN A 129 2.72 -10.78 -13.35
N ALA A 130 1.56 -11.12 -12.78
CA ALA A 130 0.49 -11.79 -13.49
C ALA A 130 -0.38 -10.84 -14.33
N GLY A 131 -0.07 -9.53 -14.32
CA GLY A 131 -0.83 -8.48 -15.00
C GLY A 131 -2.15 -8.16 -14.32
N ARG A 132 -2.32 -8.48 -13.05
CA ARG A 132 -3.54 -8.22 -12.28
C ARG A 132 -3.36 -7.02 -11.37
N THR A 133 -4.40 -6.19 -11.30
CA THR A 133 -4.55 -5.13 -10.32
C THR A 133 -5.10 -5.70 -8.99
N PRO A 134 -5.05 -4.94 -7.87
CA PRO A 134 -5.74 -5.34 -6.63
C PRO A 134 -7.22 -5.60 -6.82
N LEU A 135 -7.89 -4.82 -7.68
CA LEU A 135 -9.30 -5.03 -8.04
C LEU A 135 -9.50 -6.38 -8.74
N ASP A 136 -8.65 -6.73 -9.72
CA ASP A 136 -8.71 -8.02 -10.41
C ASP A 136 -8.51 -9.19 -9.43
N GLU A 137 -7.60 -9.04 -8.43
CA GLU A 137 -7.42 -10.07 -7.40
C GLU A 137 -8.67 -10.21 -6.53
N ALA A 138 -9.34 -9.11 -6.16
CA ALA A 138 -10.57 -9.15 -5.40
C ALA A 138 -11.71 -9.84 -6.20
N MET A 139 -11.87 -9.50 -7.47
CA MET A 139 -12.87 -10.09 -8.36
C MET A 139 -12.60 -11.58 -8.60
N HIS A 140 -11.34 -11.96 -8.83
CA HIS A 140 -10.97 -13.34 -9.08
C HIS A 140 -11.19 -14.27 -7.87
N ASN A 141 -11.13 -13.72 -6.67
CA ASN A 141 -11.29 -14.46 -5.41
C ASN A 141 -12.65 -14.22 -4.74
N ASP A 142 -13.63 -13.67 -5.46
CA ASP A 142 -15.01 -13.41 -4.99
C ASP A 142 -15.06 -12.55 -3.71
N LYS A 143 -14.20 -11.52 -3.61
CA LYS A 143 -14.13 -10.59 -2.47
C LYS A 143 -14.98 -9.34 -2.73
N GLU A 144 -16.29 -9.49 -2.76
CA GLU A 144 -17.25 -8.43 -3.11
C GLU A 144 -17.08 -7.14 -2.30
N GLU A 145 -16.81 -7.25 -0.99
CA GLU A 145 -16.61 -6.07 -0.13
C GLU A 145 -15.37 -5.27 -0.52
N CYS A 146 -14.28 -5.92 -0.91
CA CYS A 146 -13.09 -5.24 -1.39
C CYS A 146 -13.34 -4.53 -2.73
N VAL A 147 -14.06 -5.20 -3.65
CA VAL A 147 -14.46 -4.62 -4.94
C VAL A 147 -15.28 -3.36 -4.73
N LYS A 148 -16.25 -3.42 -3.83
CA LYS A 148 -17.11 -2.28 -3.50
C LYS A 148 -16.31 -1.10 -2.96
N VAL A 149 -15.43 -1.34 -1.99
CA VAL A 149 -14.57 -0.30 -1.39
C VAL A 149 -13.71 0.40 -2.45
N ILE A 150 -13.06 -0.37 -3.34
CA ILE A 150 -12.20 0.22 -4.36
C ILE A 150 -13.03 1.09 -5.33
N MET A 151 -14.19 0.59 -5.81
CA MET A 151 -15.04 1.32 -6.74
C MET A 151 -15.64 2.59 -6.14
N GLU A 152 -16.03 2.56 -4.86
CA GLU A 152 -16.57 3.75 -4.17
C GLU A 152 -15.48 4.82 -4.00
N THR A 153 -14.28 4.43 -3.60
CA THR A 153 -13.17 5.37 -3.35
C THR A 153 -12.63 5.98 -4.66
N GLU A 154 -12.50 5.17 -5.73
CA GLU A 154 -12.09 5.70 -7.04
C GLU A 154 -13.15 6.65 -7.64
N GLY A 155 -14.43 6.34 -7.46
CA GLY A 155 -15.52 7.21 -7.94
C GLY A 155 -15.58 8.56 -7.21
N GLU A 156 -15.19 8.63 -5.94
CA GLU A 156 -15.13 9.90 -5.18
C GLU A 156 -13.93 10.76 -5.61
N GLN A 157 -12.80 10.15 -5.96
CA GLN A 157 -11.63 10.91 -6.44
C GLN A 157 -11.84 11.54 -7.80
N ASP A 158 -12.58 10.90 -8.70
CA ASP A 158 -12.90 11.46 -10.01
C ASP A 158 -13.82 12.70 -9.90
N ILE A 159 -14.72 12.73 -8.91
CA ILE A 159 -15.62 13.87 -8.67
C ILE A 159 -14.84 15.08 -8.11
N GLU A 160 -13.91 14.86 -7.19
CA GLU A 160 -13.08 15.94 -6.62
C GLU A 160 -12.18 16.60 -7.67
N LEU A 161 -11.67 15.84 -8.65
CA LEU A 161 -10.86 16.38 -9.74
C LEU A 161 -11.68 17.22 -10.73
N GLU A 162 -12.93 16.84 -11.01
CA GLU A 162 -13.82 17.60 -11.88
C GLU A 162 -14.27 18.94 -11.24
N GLU A 163 -14.44 19.00 -9.92
CA GLU A 163 -14.81 20.23 -9.20
C GLU A 163 -13.65 21.25 -9.13
N MET A 164 -12.38 20.80 -9.17
CA MET A 164 -11.22 21.69 -9.13
C MET A 164 -10.95 22.40 -10.47
N ASP A 165 -11.40 21.87 -11.59
CA ASP A 165 -11.16 22.44 -12.92
C ASP A 165 -12.17 23.54 -13.30
N GLU A 166 -13.31 23.67 -12.60
CA GLU A 166 -14.32 24.70 -12.90
C GLU A 166 -14.07 26.06 -12.22
N GLU A 167 -13.24 26.15 -11.17
CA GLU A 167 -12.96 27.44 -10.50
C GLU A 167 -11.87 28.30 -11.18
N GLY A 168 -11.26 27.84 -12.27
CA GLY A 168 -10.15 28.53 -12.97
C GLY A 168 -10.54 29.40 -14.17
N ALA A 169 -11.80 29.49 -14.56
CA ALA A 169 -12.23 30.23 -15.74
C ALA A 169 -12.96 31.53 -15.38
N GLU A 170 -12.37 32.42 -14.58
CA GLU A 170 -12.79 33.81 -14.51
C GLU A 170 -12.10 34.63 -15.61
N ASP A 171 -12.89 34.88 -16.65
CA ASP A 171 -13.14 36.08 -17.39
C ASP A 171 -12.02 37.14 -17.41
N VAL A 172 -11.16 37.05 -18.39
CA VAL A 172 -10.38 38.20 -18.87
C VAL A 172 -11.10 38.82 -20.04
N THR A 173 -12.13 39.66 -19.75
CA THR A 173 -12.66 40.59 -20.72
C THR A 173 -11.61 41.65 -20.99
N THR A 174 -10.92 41.54 -22.10
CA THR A 174 -10.15 42.64 -22.68
C THR A 174 -11.14 43.60 -23.30
N GLU A 175 -11.36 44.71 -22.62
CA GLU A 175 -12.01 45.90 -23.22
C GLU A 175 -10.99 46.52 -24.21
N ASP A 176 -11.16 46.22 -25.48
CA ASP A 176 -10.51 46.97 -26.57
C ASP A 176 -11.23 48.30 -26.72
N GLU A 177 -10.64 49.35 -26.15
CA GLU A 177 -11.04 50.74 -26.41
C GLU A 177 -10.57 51.11 -27.83
N ASP A 178 -11.55 51.19 -28.75
CA ASP A 178 -11.39 51.76 -30.08
C ASP A 178 -11.18 53.27 -29.97
N GLU A 179 -9.94 53.75 -30.06
CA GLU A 179 -9.61 55.14 -30.33
C GLU A 179 -9.82 55.47 -31.83
N GLU A 180 -10.96 56.07 -32.16
CA GLU A 180 -11.19 56.75 -33.42
C GLU A 180 -10.29 58.00 -33.54
N GLU A 181 -9.19 57.90 -34.28
CA GLU A 181 -8.50 59.09 -34.79
C GLU A 181 -9.29 59.71 -35.91
N ARG A 182 -9.92 60.83 -35.62
CA ARG A 182 -10.45 61.75 -36.61
C ARG A 182 -9.30 62.52 -37.28
N MET A 183 -9.03 62.20 -38.51
CA MET A 183 -8.24 63.10 -39.39
C MET A 183 -9.18 64.10 -40.02
N ASP A 184 -9.17 65.32 -39.48
CA ASP A 184 -9.65 66.49 -40.19
C ASP A 184 -8.58 66.91 -41.18
N GLY A 185 -8.88 66.77 -42.44
CA GLY A 185 -8.12 67.36 -43.52
C GLY A 185 -8.62 68.76 -43.81
N ASP A 186 -7.73 69.69 -43.89
CA ASP A 186 -7.98 70.96 -44.51
C ASP A 186 -6.78 71.33 -45.42
N ASP A 187 -7.19 71.82 -46.65
CA ASP A 187 -6.47 72.45 -47.75
C ASP A 187 -5.61 71.56 -48.67
#